data_fc4a7f3e94db649cb986a949a2fab960
#
_entry.id   fc4a7f3e94db649cb986a949a2fab960
#
_cell.length_a   1.000
_cell.length_b   1.000
_cell.length_c   1.000
_cell.angle_alpha   90.00
_cell.angle_beta   90.00
_cell.angle_gamma   90.00
#
_symmetry.space_group_name_H-M   'P 1'
#
loop_
_entity.id
_entity.type
_entity.pdbx_description
1 polymer ?
#
loop_
_entity_poly.entity_id
_entity_poly.type
_entity_poly.pdbx_seq_one_letter_code
_entity_poly.pdbx_strand_id
1 'polypeptide(L)'
;MPADSAQTPMASVTWTKAEPNTLMERVLSPANLRRAYRRVVNNRGAPGADGLSVDELAGYLKQYWPSLRERLQTGEYQPYGVRAVNIPKPEGGVRTLGIPSVLDRLIQQALLQQLTPLFEPLFSDFSYGFRPGRSAHQAIEMARAHVAAGYRWSVELDLEKFFDRVDHDLLMDL
;
A
#
# COMPACT_ATOMS: atom_id res chain seq x y z
N MET A 1 -28.16 32.63 4.02
CA MET A 1 -26.97 32.71 4.91
C MET A 1 -26.10 31.53 4.58
N PRO A 2 -24.95 31.66 3.93
CA PRO A 2 -24.06 30.57 3.72
C PRO A 2 -23.32 30.23 5.03
N ALA A 3 -23.41 28.98 5.45
CA ALA A 3 -22.67 28.47 6.60
C ALA A 3 -21.17 28.42 6.23
N ASP A 4 -20.43 29.05 7.07
CA ASP A 4 -18.98 29.14 7.10
C ASP A 4 -18.36 27.74 7.06
N SER A 5 -17.68 27.44 5.96
CA SER A 5 -16.89 26.20 5.83
C SER A 5 -15.62 26.37 6.67
N ALA A 6 -15.71 25.99 7.93
CA ALA A 6 -14.54 25.85 8.78
C ALA A 6 -13.56 24.88 8.10
N GLN A 7 -12.57 25.43 7.43
CA GLN A 7 -11.37 24.71 7.04
C GLN A 7 -10.70 24.25 8.34
N THR A 8 -10.86 22.97 8.65
CA THR A 8 -10.05 22.33 9.69
C THR A 8 -8.58 22.51 9.25
N PRO A 9 -7.72 23.19 10.01
CA PRO A 9 -6.33 23.33 9.62
C PRO A 9 -5.75 21.92 9.56
N MET A 10 -5.17 21.56 8.42
CA MET A 10 -4.32 20.39 8.32
C MET A 10 -3.30 20.51 9.46
N ALA A 11 -3.41 19.64 10.45
CA ALA A 11 -2.42 19.55 11.50
C ALA A 11 -1.08 19.39 10.78
N SER A 12 -0.20 20.36 10.96
CA SER A 12 1.18 20.29 10.49
C SER A 12 1.80 19.08 11.18
N VAL A 13 1.81 17.94 10.50
CA VAL A 13 2.56 16.78 10.94
C VAL A 13 4.01 17.20 10.85
N THR A 14 4.55 17.68 11.96
CA THR A 14 5.99 17.83 12.10
C THR A 14 6.55 16.42 12.06
N TRP A 15 7.03 16.04 10.89
CA TRP A 15 7.87 14.87 10.72
C TRP A 15 9.14 15.14 11.52
N THR A 16 9.12 14.85 12.81
CA THR A 16 10.36 14.63 13.51
C THR A 16 11.02 13.51 12.75
N LYS A 17 12.18 13.78 12.16
CA LYS A 17 13.05 12.78 11.57
C LYS A 17 13.27 11.70 12.63
N ALA A 18 12.32 10.76 12.73
CA ALA A 18 12.52 9.56 13.54
C ALA A 18 13.79 8.96 12.96
N GLU A 19 14.76 8.70 13.82
CA GLU A 19 16.06 8.21 13.38
C GLU A 19 15.86 7.13 12.33
N PRO A 20 16.45 7.22 11.14
CA PRO A 20 16.16 6.36 10.00
C PRO A 20 16.20 4.86 10.34
N ASN A 21 17.01 4.49 11.34
CA ASN A 21 17.21 3.13 11.79
C ASN A 21 16.01 2.53 12.53
N THR A 22 15.18 3.31 13.22
CA THR A 22 14.11 2.77 14.05
C THR A 22 12.93 2.19 13.25
N LEU A 23 12.57 2.78 12.11
CA LEU A 23 11.49 2.26 11.26
C LEU A 23 11.92 0.96 10.57
N MET A 24 13.11 0.95 9.95
CA MET A 24 13.62 -0.23 9.27
C MET A 24 13.86 -1.39 10.24
N GLU A 25 14.35 -1.14 11.44
CA GLU A 25 14.48 -2.15 12.49
C GLU A 25 13.12 -2.77 12.87
N ARG A 26 12.07 -1.96 12.99
CA ARG A 26 10.71 -2.45 13.22
C ARG A 26 10.19 -3.28 12.05
N VAL A 27 10.42 -2.81 10.81
CA VAL A 27 10.06 -3.55 9.58
C VAL A 27 10.73 -4.91 9.57
N LEU A 28 12.04 -4.98 9.86
CA LEU A 28 12.85 -6.20 9.84
C LEU A 28 12.79 -7.01 11.14
N SER A 29 11.97 -6.61 12.11
CA SER A 29 11.82 -7.35 13.35
C SER A 29 11.23 -8.76 13.11
N PRO A 30 11.69 -9.78 13.84
CA PRO A 30 11.22 -11.15 13.63
C PRO A 30 9.70 -11.32 13.80
N ALA A 31 9.09 -10.53 14.67
CA ALA A 31 7.64 -10.57 14.89
C ALA A 31 6.88 -10.02 13.69
N ASN A 32 7.33 -8.90 13.12
CA ASN A 32 6.74 -8.27 11.96
C ASN A 32 6.88 -9.14 10.70
N LEU A 33 8.09 -9.66 10.46
CA LEU A 33 8.36 -10.54 9.32
C LEU A 33 7.57 -11.85 9.37
N ARG A 34 7.40 -12.49 10.54
CA ARG A 34 6.53 -13.67 10.68
C ARG A 34 5.08 -13.35 10.32
N ARG A 35 4.56 -12.18 10.68
CA ARG A 35 3.21 -11.73 10.32
C ARG A 35 3.09 -11.51 8.82
N ALA A 36 4.05 -10.80 8.21
CA ALA A 36 4.12 -10.55 6.78
C ALA A 36 4.21 -11.86 5.98
N TYR A 37 5.09 -12.75 6.38
CA TYR A 37 5.25 -14.09 5.79
C TYR A 37 3.94 -14.86 5.76
N ARG A 38 3.26 -14.99 6.92
CA ARG A 38 1.96 -15.68 6.99
C ARG A 38 0.93 -15.08 6.04
N ARG A 39 0.90 -13.77 5.93
CA ARG A 39 -0.05 -13.08 5.06
C ARG A 39 0.24 -13.35 3.58
N VAL A 40 1.51 -13.31 3.18
CA VAL A 40 1.92 -13.58 1.80
C VAL A 40 1.66 -15.03 1.42
N VAL A 41 2.03 -15.98 2.29
CA VAL A 41 1.81 -17.41 2.03
C VAL A 41 0.32 -17.76 1.99
N ASN A 42 -0.48 -17.24 2.92
CA ASN A 42 -1.93 -17.50 2.95
C ASN A 42 -2.65 -16.94 1.72
N ASN A 43 -2.14 -15.88 1.11
CA ASN A 43 -2.71 -15.32 -0.11
C ASN A 43 -2.46 -16.20 -1.36
N ARG A 44 -1.53 -17.14 -1.31
CA ARG A 44 -1.21 -18.10 -2.39
C ARG A 44 -1.06 -17.45 -3.78
N GLY A 45 -0.52 -16.24 -3.83
CA GLY A 45 -0.36 -15.50 -5.07
C GLY A 45 0.68 -16.13 -6.00
N ALA A 46 0.49 -15.96 -7.30
CA ALA A 46 1.37 -16.50 -8.34
C ALA A 46 2.82 -15.98 -8.21
N PRO A 47 3.83 -16.72 -8.71
CA PRO A 47 5.21 -16.26 -8.80
C PRO A 47 5.36 -14.97 -9.62
N GLY A 48 6.35 -14.16 -9.26
CA GLY A 48 6.78 -13.00 -10.03
C GLY A 48 7.62 -13.37 -11.25
N ALA A 49 8.45 -12.43 -11.73
CA ALA A 49 9.35 -12.64 -12.85
C ALA A 49 10.54 -13.56 -12.50
N ASP A 50 10.89 -13.65 -11.22
CA ASP A 50 11.94 -14.53 -10.68
C ASP A 50 11.53 -16.01 -10.61
N GLY A 51 10.24 -16.31 -10.79
CA GLY A 51 9.69 -17.66 -10.72
C GLY A 51 9.58 -18.24 -9.31
N LEU A 52 10.04 -17.55 -8.25
CA LEU A 52 9.96 -18.02 -6.87
C LEU A 52 8.50 -18.14 -6.44
N SER A 53 8.10 -19.32 -6.01
CA SER A 53 6.76 -19.59 -5.47
C SER A 53 6.65 -19.28 -3.98
N VAL A 54 5.43 -19.19 -3.47
CA VAL A 54 5.18 -19.01 -2.02
C VAL A 54 5.64 -20.22 -1.20
N ASP A 55 5.63 -21.42 -1.77
CA ASP A 55 6.04 -22.66 -1.10
C ASP A 55 7.56 -22.74 -0.94
N GLU A 56 8.30 -22.16 -1.87
CA GLU A 56 9.77 -22.10 -1.85
C GLU A 56 10.31 -20.96 -0.97
N LEU A 57 9.47 -19.95 -0.66
CA LEU A 57 9.88 -18.75 0.08
C LEU A 57 10.58 -19.09 1.41
N ALA A 58 10.11 -20.08 2.14
CA ALA A 58 10.73 -20.48 3.43
C ALA A 58 12.16 -20.96 3.27
N GLY A 59 12.39 -21.82 2.27
CA GLY A 59 13.74 -22.33 1.93
C GLY A 59 14.67 -21.20 1.48
N TYR A 60 14.17 -20.35 0.62
CA TYR A 60 14.88 -19.17 0.14
C TYR A 60 15.30 -18.24 1.29
N LEU A 61 14.40 -17.89 2.19
CA LEU A 61 14.71 -17.04 3.34
C LEU A 61 15.69 -17.68 4.30
N LYS A 62 15.58 -18.99 4.53
CA LYS A 62 16.55 -19.71 5.39
C LYS A 62 17.98 -19.59 4.86
N GLN A 63 18.15 -19.61 3.56
CA GLN A 63 19.46 -19.54 2.91
C GLN A 63 20.00 -18.12 2.78
N TYR A 64 19.15 -17.15 2.36
CA TYR A 64 19.60 -15.84 1.91
C TYR A 64 19.25 -14.69 2.86
N TRP A 65 18.53 -14.97 3.97
CA TRP A 65 18.08 -13.92 4.87
C TRP A 65 19.17 -13.00 5.41
N PRO A 66 20.37 -13.49 5.85
CA PRO A 66 21.41 -12.60 6.37
C PRO A 66 21.83 -11.53 5.35
N SER A 67 22.14 -11.93 4.14
CA SER A 67 22.53 -11.04 3.06
C SER A 67 21.38 -10.11 2.62
N LEU A 68 20.16 -10.63 2.56
CA LEU A 68 18.97 -9.83 2.24
C LEU A 68 18.72 -8.76 3.29
N ARG A 69 18.82 -9.11 4.57
CA ARG A 69 18.67 -8.17 5.67
C ARG A 69 19.69 -7.03 5.61
N GLU A 70 20.96 -7.38 5.36
CA GLU A 70 22.04 -6.40 5.21
C GLU A 70 21.72 -5.42 4.09
N ARG A 71 21.38 -5.91 2.89
CA ARG A 71 21.03 -5.06 1.74
C ARG A 71 19.82 -4.16 2.01
N LEU A 72 18.83 -4.63 2.77
CA LEU A 72 17.69 -3.81 3.19
C LEU A 72 18.09 -2.73 4.19
N GLN A 73 19.02 -3.02 5.11
CA GLN A 73 19.51 -2.06 6.10
C GLN A 73 20.43 -1.00 5.49
N THR A 74 21.23 -1.36 4.48
CA THR A 74 22.14 -0.44 3.78
C THR A 74 21.46 0.33 2.64
N GLY A 75 20.19 0.02 2.31
CA GLY A 75 19.50 0.64 1.17
C GLY A 75 19.92 0.10 -0.20
N GLU A 76 20.72 -0.98 -0.23
CA GLU A 76 21.22 -1.59 -1.47
C GLU A 76 20.25 -2.62 -2.08
N TYR A 77 19.10 -2.84 -1.43
CA TYR A 77 18.10 -3.76 -1.96
C TYR A 77 17.47 -3.18 -3.21
N GLN A 78 17.51 -3.95 -4.29
CA GLN A 78 16.82 -3.62 -5.54
C GLN A 78 15.67 -4.61 -5.74
N PRO A 79 14.42 -4.12 -5.85
CA PRO A 79 13.28 -4.95 -6.18
C PRO A 79 13.43 -5.61 -7.55
N TYR A 80 12.85 -6.79 -7.70
CA TYR A 80 12.78 -7.44 -9.00
C TYR A 80 11.80 -6.73 -9.93
N GLY A 81 12.02 -6.85 -11.24
CA GLY A 81 11.03 -6.44 -12.23
C GLY A 81 9.69 -7.18 -12.03
N VAL A 82 8.59 -6.51 -12.23
CA VAL A 82 7.26 -7.13 -12.15
C VAL A 82 6.96 -7.99 -13.38
N ARG A 83 6.29 -9.13 -13.17
CA ARG A 83 5.77 -9.94 -14.28
C ARG A 83 4.47 -9.35 -14.77
N ALA A 84 4.44 -8.88 -16.02
CA ALA A 84 3.24 -8.36 -16.64
C ALA A 84 2.29 -9.49 -17.08
N VAL A 85 1.03 -9.41 -16.69
CA VAL A 85 -0.04 -10.34 -17.11
C VAL A 85 -1.22 -9.54 -17.64
N ASN A 86 -1.66 -9.87 -18.84
CA ASN A 86 -2.80 -9.24 -19.48
C ASN A 86 -4.11 -9.93 -19.09
N ILE A 87 -5.04 -9.18 -18.54
CA ILE A 87 -6.37 -9.65 -18.14
C ILE A 87 -7.42 -8.98 -19.02
N PRO A 88 -8.31 -9.75 -19.71
CA PRO A 88 -9.41 -9.18 -20.45
C PRO A 88 -10.37 -8.40 -19.53
N LYS A 89 -10.84 -7.24 -19.98
CA LYS A 89 -11.90 -6.50 -19.28
C LYS A 89 -13.27 -7.01 -19.72
N PRO A 90 -14.29 -7.02 -18.84
CA PRO A 90 -15.65 -7.44 -19.20
C PRO A 90 -16.26 -6.58 -20.32
N GLU A 91 -15.91 -5.32 -20.38
CA GLU A 91 -16.41 -4.33 -21.35
C GLU A 91 -15.56 -4.23 -22.63
N GLY A 92 -14.62 -5.16 -22.81
CA GLY A 92 -13.65 -5.16 -23.90
C GLY A 92 -12.34 -4.44 -23.57
N GLY A 93 -11.28 -4.80 -24.31
CA GLY A 93 -9.93 -4.33 -24.06
C GLY A 93 -9.16 -5.18 -23.04
N VAL A 94 -7.95 -4.74 -22.69
CA VAL A 94 -7.01 -5.47 -21.83
C VAL A 94 -6.57 -4.60 -20.68
N ARG A 95 -6.45 -5.19 -19.49
CA ARG A 95 -5.79 -4.60 -18.34
C ARG A 95 -4.51 -5.35 -18.04
N THR A 96 -3.38 -4.68 -18.07
CA THR A 96 -2.10 -5.25 -17.65
C THR A 96 -1.98 -5.20 -16.14
N LEU A 97 -1.72 -6.35 -15.52
CA LEU A 97 -1.44 -6.48 -14.10
C LEU A 97 0.04 -6.78 -13.90
N GLY A 98 0.72 -5.99 -13.09
CA GLY A 98 2.08 -6.26 -12.64
C GLY A 98 2.09 -7.18 -11.42
N ILE A 99 2.76 -8.32 -11.50
CA ILE A 99 2.92 -9.27 -10.39
C ILE A 99 4.35 -9.15 -9.84
N PRO A 100 4.55 -8.56 -8.65
CA PRO A 100 5.85 -8.50 -8.00
C PRO A 100 6.34 -9.89 -7.58
N SER A 101 7.64 -10.05 -7.36
CA SER A 101 8.21 -11.27 -6.79
C SER A 101 7.58 -11.59 -5.42
N VAL A 102 7.62 -12.86 -5.02
CA VAL A 102 7.12 -13.26 -3.69
C VAL A 102 7.93 -12.58 -2.59
N LEU A 103 9.23 -12.40 -2.81
CA LEU A 103 10.13 -11.71 -1.89
C LEU A 103 9.76 -10.21 -1.77
N ASP A 104 9.54 -9.52 -2.89
CA ASP A 104 9.11 -8.12 -2.88
C ASP A 104 7.77 -7.95 -2.16
N ARG A 105 6.83 -8.86 -2.38
CA ARG A 105 5.55 -8.87 -1.64
C ARG A 105 5.72 -9.04 -0.14
N LEU A 106 6.69 -9.87 0.29
CA LEU A 106 7.03 -10.02 1.72
C LEU A 106 7.54 -8.70 2.30
N ILE A 107 8.46 -8.03 1.61
CA ILE A 107 9.03 -6.75 2.04
C ILE A 107 7.95 -5.67 2.06
N GLN A 108 7.16 -5.54 1.00
CA GLN A 108 6.04 -4.61 0.91
C GLN A 108 5.03 -4.85 2.04
N GLN A 109 4.69 -6.10 2.34
CA GLN A 109 3.78 -6.44 3.43
C GLN A 109 4.38 -6.08 4.80
N ALA A 110 5.68 -6.28 4.99
CA ALA A 110 6.37 -5.91 6.22
C ALA A 110 6.41 -4.39 6.42
N LEU A 111 6.64 -3.63 5.36
CA LEU A 111 6.55 -2.16 5.33
C LEU A 111 5.13 -1.69 5.64
N LEU A 112 4.13 -2.20 4.93
CA LEU A 112 2.74 -1.83 5.09
C LEU A 112 2.27 -1.96 6.55
N GLN A 113 2.68 -3.02 7.24
CA GLN A 113 2.31 -3.26 8.64
C GLN A 113 2.87 -2.21 9.61
N GLN A 114 3.98 -1.56 9.26
CA GLN A 114 4.58 -0.50 10.07
C GLN A 114 4.09 0.90 9.65
N LEU A 115 3.78 1.10 8.39
CA LEU A 115 3.30 2.38 7.86
C LEU A 115 1.81 2.60 8.16
N THR A 116 0.98 1.56 8.09
CA THR A 116 -0.46 1.68 8.32
C THR A 116 -0.80 2.42 9.62
N PRO A 117 -0.27 2.06 10.80
CA PRO A 117 -0.60 2.75 12.03
C PRO A 117 -0.13 4.21 12.07
N LEU A 118 0.84 4.60 11.23
CA LEU A 118 1.32 5.97 11.14
C LEU A 118 0.42 6.84 10.25
N PHE A 119 -0.05 6.28 9.13
CA PHE A 119 -0.83 7.04 8.15
C PHE A 119 -2.33 6.93 8.36
N GLU A 120 -2.84 5.82 8.93
CA GLU A 120 -4.28 5.61 9.11
C GLU A 120 -4.98 6.75 9.86
N PRO A 121 -4.40 7.33 10.94
CA PRO A 121 -5.03 8.45 11.64
C PRO A 121 -5.09 9.76 10.84
N LEU A 122 -4.31 9.87 9.76
CA LEU A 122 -4.21 11.09 8.94
C LEU A 122 -5.26 11.12 7.81
N PHE A 123 -5.87 9.98 7.51
CA PHE A 123 -6.88 9.91 6.46
C PHE A 123 -8.20 10.54 6.89
N SER A 124 -8.85 11.23 5.95
CA SER A 124 -10.21 11.74 6.15
C SER A 124 -11.19 10.63 6.56
N ASP A 125 -12.13 10.96 7.42
CA ASP A 125 -13.23 10.05 7.80
C ASP A 125 -14.11 9.64 6.61
N PHE A 126 -14.11 10.41 5.54
CA PHE A 126 -14.82 10.12 4.29
C PHE A 126 -14.01 9.29 3.28
N SER A 127 -12.78 8.93 3.60
CA SER A 127 -11.97 8.02 2.80
C SER A 127 -12.28 6.57 3.18
N TYR A 128 -12.77 5.77 2.24
CA TYR A 128 -13.23 4.38 2.48
C TYR A 128 -12.41 3.33 1.76
N GLY A 129 -11.69 3.71 0.70
CA GLY A 129 -10.95 2.77 -0.14
C GLY A 129 -9.66 2.26 0.54
N PHE A 130 -9.44 0.94 0.48
CA PHE A 130 -8.19 0.28 0.91
C PHE A 130 -7.76 0.53 2.36
N ARG A 131 -8.67 0.90 3.24
CA ARG A 131 -8.41 1.17 4.65
C ARG A 131 -8.91 0.05 5.57
N PRO A 132 -8.18 -0.25 6.67
CA PRO A 132 -8.65 -1.21 7.67
C PRO A 132 -9.99 -0.78 8.29
N GLY A 133 -10.95 -1.71 8.39
CA GLY A 133 -12.25 -1.44 9.00
C GLY A 133 -13.19 -0.54 8.19
N ARG A 134 -12.79 -0.13 6.97
CA ARG A 134 -13.62 0.63 6.04
C ARG A 134 -14.11 -0.26 4.89
N SER A 135 -15.26 0.10 4.32
CA SER A 135 -15.87 -0.67 3.24
C SER A 135 -16.64 0.21 2.25
N ALA A 136 -16.86 -0.31 1.04
CA ALA A 136 -17.69 0.35 0.03
C ALA A 136 -19.14 0.56 0.51
N HIS A 137 -19.68 -0.35 1.35
CA HIS A 137 -21.03 -0.20 1.91
C HIS A 137 -21.14 1.05 2.79
N GLN A 138 -20.15 1.34 3.62
CA GLN A 138 -20.11 2.56 4.43
C GLN A 138 -20.08 3.82 3.57
N ALA A 139 -19.34 3.81 2.45
CA ALA A 139 -19.32 4.90 1.49
C ALA A 139 -20.70 5.13 0.87
N ILE A 140 -21.40 4.06 0.48
CA ILE A 140 -22.76 4.12 -0.08
C ILE A 140 -23.75 4.65 0.96
N GLU A 141 -23.66 4.21 2.20
CA GLU A 141 -24.53 4.70 3.30
C GLU A 141 -24.34 6.19 3.51
N MET A 142 -23.09 6.67 3.52
CA MET A 142 -22.79 8.10 3.63
C MET A 142 -23.35 8.91 2.44
N ALA A 143 -23.17 8.41 1.23
CA ALA A 143 -23.73 9.05 0.03
C ALA A 143 -25.27 9.13 0.10
N ARG A 144 -25.92 8.07 0.55
CA ARG A 144 -27.39 8.06 0.78
C ARG A 144 -27.82 9.08 1.82
N ALA A 145 -27.06 9.22 2.91
CA ALA A 145 -27.33 10.22 3.94
C ALA A 145 -27.26 11.66 3.36
N HIS A 146 -26.27 11.94 2.54
CA HIS A 146 -26.16 13.26 1.86
C HIS A 146 -27.33 13.52 0.92
N VAL A 147 -27.75 12.53 0.13
CA VAL A 147 -28.93 12.66 -0.76
C VAL A 147 -30.19 12.89 0.07
N ALA A 148 -30.37 12.19 1.18
CA ALA A 148 -31.52 12.37 2.07
C ALA A 148 -31.51 13.76 2.74
N ALA A 149 -30.33 14.33 3.02
CA ALA A 149 -30.15 15.68 3.55
C ALA A 149 -30.40 16.80 2.49
N GLY A 150 -30.70 16.42 1.24
CA GLY A 150 -31.07 17.36 0.17
C GLY A 150 -29.94 17.75 -0.78
N TYR A 151 -28.75 17.19 -0.65
CA TYR A 151 -27.68 17.41 -1.64
C TYR A 151 -28.06 16.77 -2.98
N ARG A 152 -28.04 17.56 -4.06
CA ARG A 152 -28.53 17.16 -5.39
C ARG A 152 -27.43 17.04 -6.44
N TRP A 153 -26.24 17.54 -6.14
CA TRP A 153 -25.14 17.58 -7.09
C TRP A 153 -24.02 16.65 -6.59
N SER A 154 -23.48 15.88 -7.51
CA SER A 154 -22.29 15.06 -7.28
C SER A 154 -21.22 15.44 -8.29
N VAL A 155 -19.99 15.60 -7.83
CA VAL A 155 -18.81 15.79 -8.68
C VAL A 155 -17.95 14.55 -8.56
N GLU A 156 -17.64 13.93 -9.69
CA GLU A 156 -16.74 12.78 -9.77
C GLU A 156 -15.38 13.24 -10.31
N LEU A 157 -14.32 12.90 -9.59
CA LEU A 157 -12.94 13.16 -9.96
C LEU A 157 -12.15 11.87 -9.90
N ASP A 158 -11.41 11.55 -10.96
CA ASP A 158 -10.51 10.39 -11.01
C ASP A 158 -9.16 10.79 -11.61
N LEU A 159 -8.09 10.18 -11.12
CA LEU A 159 -6.72 10.41 -11.59
C LEU A 159 -6.31 9.27 -12.52
N GLU A 160 -6.20 9.55 -13.80
CA GLU A 160 -5.81 8.58 -14.81
C GLU A 160 -4.40 8.05 -14.55
N LYS A 161 -4.28 6.74 -14.36
CA LYS A 161 -2.99 6.04 -14.18
C LYS A 161 -2.12 6.68 -13.09
N PHE A 162 -2.73 7.06 -11.96
CA PHE A 162 -2.04 7.78 -10.89
C PHE A 162 -0.70 7.13 -10.51
N PHE A 163 -0.69 5.83 -10.20
CA PHE A 163 0.53 5.12 -9.79
C PHE A 163 1.59 5.01 -10.89
N ASP A 164 1.18 5.00 -12.16
CA ASP A 164 2.12 4.95 -13.31
C ASP A 164 2.73 6.32 -13.62
N ARG A 165 2.13 7.40 -13.09
CA ARG A 165 2.50 8.80 -13.37
C ARG A 165 3.08 9.54 -12.18
N VAL A 166 3.19 8.89 -11.01
CA VAL A 166 3.87 9.49 -9.86
C VAL A 166 5.33 9.72 -10.21
N ASP A 167 5.76 10.98 -10.05
CA ASP A 167 7.17 11.33 -10.13
C ASP A 167 7.86 10.80 -8.87
N HIS A 168 8.70 9.77 -9.06
CA HIS A 168 9.36 9.10 -7.96
C HIS A 168 10.41 9.98 -7.29
N ASP A 169 11.12 10.82 -8.07
CA ASP A 169 12.15 11.69 -7.52
C ASP A 169 11.51 12.76 -6.64
N LEU A 170 10.43 13.39 -7.12
CA LEU A 170 9.67 14.36 -6.33
C LEU A 170 9.04 13.72 -5.07
N LEU A 171 8.54 12.48 -5.18
CA LEU A 171 7.96 11.76 -4.03
C LEU A 171 9.02 11.46 -2.95
N MET A 172 10.27 11.20 -3.37
CA MET A 172 11.36 10.88 -2.44
C MET A 172 12.02 12.12 -1.84
N ASP A 173 11.82 13.30 -2.45
CA ASP A 173 12.34 14.59 -1.95
C ASP A 173 11.40 15.26 -0.92
N LEU A 174 10.18 14.76 -0.75
CA LEU A 174 9.20 15.22 0.24
C LEU A 174 9.49 14.65 1.64
#